data_5c36fe7554ce476d5ad703aae3dc07ff
#
_entry.id   5c36fe7554ce476d5ad703aae3dc07ff
#
_cell.length_a   1.000
_cell.length_b   1.000
_cell.length_c   1.000
_cell.angle_alpha   90.00
_cell.angle_beta   90.00
_cell.angle_gamma   90.00
#
_symmetry.space_group_name_H-M   'P 1'
#
loop_
_entity.id
_entity.type
_entity.pdbx_description
1 polymer ?
#
loop_
_entity_poly.entity_id
_entity_poly.type
_entity_poly.pdbx_seq_one_letter_code
_entity_poly.pdbx_strand_id
1 'polypeptide(L)'
;MNEFDFINKIRALAQERSISPGLVRGIGDDAAVLKSFTGTDVVVSTDLLVEDIDFRRDTTQPDLLGHKALAVSLSDIAAMGARPRWAMLSLGLPNEVWESRFVDDFYAGFFQLASRYGVTLIGGDVSRTPEKIVIDSIAIGECLLEREVFRTGAKPGDQIFVTGFLGDAAAGLRLLERGARLPASDTTKPSPERSRERPVDHLLLRQLRPEPRVGWGLLLGEKRWATAMIDISDGLSSDLNHLCSESKVGALIDASQIPIDTRVTEITGRRALDPLMLALHGGEDFELLFTVNPENVARLPKRVDGVSLTRIGEIKEAAAGVRIAEGSKIWNLEPGGWQHFKG
;
A
#
# COMPACT_ATOMS: atom_id res chain seq x y z
N MET A 1 -15.68 2.91 28.82
CA MET A 1 -15.94 1.65 28.06
C MET A 1 -14.89 0.66 28.50
N ASN A 2 -15.26 -0.52 28.96
CA ASN A 2 -14.28 -1.55 29.29
C ASN A 2 -13.89 -2.34 28.01
N GLU A 3 -12.88 -3.19 28.12
CA GLU A 3 -12.32 -3.96 27.01
C GLU A 3 -13.38 -4.88 26.35
N PHE A 4 -14.17 -5.61 27.15
CA PHE A 4 -15.21 -6.51 26.63
C PHE A 4 -16.34 -5.77 25.91
N ASP A 5 -16.75 -4.59 26.42
CA ASP A 5 -17.74 -3.75 25.75
C ASP A 5 -17.22 -3.29 24.39
N PHE A 6 -15.90 -2.95 24.32
CA PHE A 6 -15.24 -2.57 23.08
C PHE A 6 -15.20 -3.73 22.08
N ILE A 7 -14.75 -4.91 22.52
CA ILE A 7 -14.68 -6.12 21.66
C ILE A 7 -16.07 -6.44 21.09
N ASN A 8 -17.12 -6.39 21.92
CA ASN A 8 -18.50 -6.62 21.47
C ASN A 8 -18.96 -5.58 20.44
N LYS A 9 -18.60 -4.31 20.62
CA LYS A 9 -18.90 -3.24 19.65
C LYS A 9 -18.24 -3.52 18.31
N ILE A 10 -16.94 -3.85 18.30
CA ILE A 10 -16.20 -4.14 17.05
C ILE A 10 -16.75 -5.41 16.37
N ARG A 11 -17.10 -6.43 17.16
CA ARG A 11 -17.75 -7.64 16.65
C ARG A 11 -19.05 -7.33 15.91
N ALA A 12 -19.92 -6.51 16.50
CA ALA A 12 -21.17 -6.09 15.86
C ALA A 12 -20.90 -5.34 14.54
N LEU A 13 -19.97 -4.38 14.54
CA LEU A 13 -19.57 -3.63 13.35
C LEU A 13 -19.02 -4.52 12.25
N ALA A 14 -18.21 -5.53 12.60
CA ALA A 14 -17.64 -6.47 11.64
C ALA A 14 -18.74 -7.36 11.01
N GLN A 15 -19.71 -7.81 11.81
CA GLN A 15 -20.80 -8.65 11.32
C GLN A 15 -21.79 -7.91 10.42
N GLU A 16 -22.06 -6.62 10.68
CA GLU A 16 -22.95 -5.80 9.88
C GLU A 16 -22.40 -5.48 8.49
N ARG A 17 -21.08 -5.41 8.35
CA ARG A 17 -20.43 -4.83 7.16
C ARG A 17 -20.01 -5.83 6.11
N SER A 18 -19.60 -7.02 6.50
CA SER A 18 -19.20 -8.06 5.55
C SER A 18 -19.14 -9.44 6.22
N ILE A 19 -19.79 -10.42 5.62
CA ILE A 19 -19.59 -11.83 5.96
C ILE A 19 -18.85 -12.47 4.78
N SER A 20 -17.56 -12.69 4.95
CA SER A 20 -16.76 -13.37 3.93
C SER A 20 -17.10 -14.85 3.87
N PRO A 21 -17.31 -15.42 2.67
CA PRO A 21 -17.42 -16.86 2.51
C PRO A 21 -16.18 -17.55 3.11
N GLY A 22 -16.40 -18.63 3.84
CA GLY A 22 -15.30 -19.38 4.48
C GLY A 22 -14.98 -18.98 5.91
N LEU A 23 -15.53 -17.89 6.44
CA LEU A 23 -15.46 -17.63 7.87
C LEU A 23 -16.41 -18.56 8.62
N VAL A 24 -15.86 -19.45 9.43
CA VAL A 24 -16.63 -20.36 10.31
C VAL A 24 -16.86 -19.72 11.68
N ARG A 25 -15.80 -19.11 12.22
CA ARG A 25 -15.81 -18.41 13.49
C ARG A 25 -14.92 -17.18 13.42
N GLY A 26 -15.42 -16.03 13.85
CA GLY A 26 -14.66 -14.77 13.90
C GLY A 26 -14.54 -14.25 15.32
N ILE A 27 -14.60 -12.91 15.48
CA ILE A 27 -14.47 -12.21 16.76
C ILE A 27 -15.44 -12.76 17.79
N GLY A 28 -14.93 -13.08 18.99
CA GLY A 28 -15.72 -13.53 20.15
C GLY A 28 -15.46 -14.98 20.55
N ASP A 29 -14.35 -15.55 20.13
CA ASP A 29 -13.81 -16.81 20.60
C ASP A 29 -12.28 -16.68 20.69
N ASP A 30 -11.56 -17.70 21.24
CA ASP A 30 -10.11 -17.66 21.43
C ASP A 30 -9.33 -17.59 20.12
N ALA A 31 -9.92 -18.05 18.99
CA ALA A 31 -9.31 -17.97 17.67
C ALA A 31 -10.35 -17.84 16.56
N ALA A 32 -9.94 -17.29 15.43
CA ALA A 32 -10.73 -17.33 14.20
C ALA A 32 -10.62 -18.70 13.53
N VAL A 33 -11.73 -19.22 12.99
CA VAL A 33 -11.78 -20.46 12.24
C VAL A 33 -12.17 -20.16 10.80
N LEU A 34 -11.25 -20.47 9.87
CA LEU A 34 -11.45 -20.30 8.44
C LEU A 34 -11.58 -21.66 7.77
N LYS A 35 -12.49 -21.76 6.82
CA LYS A 35 -12.64 -22.95 5.99
C LYS A 35 -11.59 -22.91 4.88
N SER A 36 -10.75 -23.94 4.81
CA SER A 36 -9.87 -24.13 3.66
C SER A 36 -10.70 -24.45 2.40
N PHE A 37 -10.44 -23.74 1.32
CA PHE A 37 -11.05 -24.01 0.02
C PHE A 37 -10.11 -24.90 -0.81
N THR A 38 -10.65 -25.95 -1.38
CA THR A 38 -9.92 -26.78 -2.35
C THR A 38 -9.64 -25.95 -3.61
N GLY A 39 -8.40 -25.92 -4.05
CA GLY A 39 -8.02 -25.23 -5.30
C GLY A 39 -7.53 -23.80 -5.14
N THR A 40 -7.29 -23.34 -3.90
CA THR A 40 -6.69 -22.03 -3.62
C THR A 40 -5.55 -22.14 -2.62
N ASP A 41 -4.58 -21.22 -2.75
CA ASP A 41 -3.55 -20.96 -1.75
C ASP A 41 -3.95 -19.76 -0.88
N VAL A 42 -3.57 -19.79 0.39
CA VAL A 42 -3.79 -18.70 1.36
C VAL A 42 -2.53 -17.85 1.42
N VAL A 43 -2.70 -16.56 1.21
CA VAL A 43 -1.64 -15.55 1.33
C VAL A 43 -1.86 -14.75 2.61
N VAL A 44 -0.82 -14.57 3.41
CA VAL A 44 -0.88 -13.85 4.68
C VAL A 44 0.24 -12.81 4.71
N SER A 45 -0.10 -11.58 5.07
CA SER A 45 0.86 -10.51 5.35
C SER A 45 0.56 -9.82 6.66
N THR A 46 1.57 -9.19 7.25
CA THR A 46 1.45 -8.39 8.48
C THR A 46 2.30 -7.14 8.38
N ASP A 47 1.75 -6.01 8.84
CA ASP A 47 2.42 -4.72 8.88
C ASP A 47 2.26 -4.08 10.25
N LEU A 48 3.40 -3.64 10.80
CA LEU A 48 3.47 -2.95 12.07
C LEU A 48 3.62 -1.44 11.83
N LEU A 49 2.68 -0.63 12.32
CA LEU A 49 2.74 0.82 12.31
C LEU A 49 2.99 1.35 13.71
N VAL A 50 4.06 2.12 13.90
CA VAL A 50 4.47 2.69 15.18
C VAL A 50 4.40 4.22 15.11
N GLU A 51 3.74 4.83 16.09
CA GLU A 51 3.66 6.29 16.18
C GLU A 51 5.04 6.92 16.31
N ASP A 52 5.26 8.01 15.58
CA ASP A 52 6.50 8.77 15.40
C ASP A 52 7.55 8.09 14.49
N ILE A 53 7.27 6.85 14.01
CA ILE A 53 8.07 6.17 12.98
C ILE A 53 7.30 6.17 11.65
N ASP A 54 6.12 5.53 11.61
CA ASP A 54 5.35 5.31 10.39
C ASP A 54 4.20 6.33 10.23
N PHE A 55 3.80 6.97 11.32
CA PHE A 55 2.79 8.03 11.32
C PHE A 55 2.95 8.95 12.55
N ARG A 56 2.30 10.11 12.51
CA ARG A 56 2.26 11.06 13.63
C ARG A 56 0.82 11.46 13.92
N ARG A 57 0.42 11.39 15.20
CA ARG A 57 -0.95 11.78 15.65
C ARG A 57 -1.30 13.24 15.34
N ASP A 58 -0.32 14.13 15.33
CA ASP A 58 -0.54 15.56 15.06
C ASP A 58 -0.79 15.86 13.58
N THR A 59 -0.48 14.93 12.69
CA THR A 59 -0.65 15.08 11.24
C THR A 59 -1.68 14.13 10.63
N THR A 60 -1.98 13.01 11.29
CA THR A 60 -2.81 11.94 10.75
C THR A 60 -4.13 11.85 11.52
N GLN A 61 -5.24 12.12 10.84
CA GLN A 61 -6.57 11.94 11.40
C GLN A 61 -6.84 10.45 11.67
N PRO A 62 -7.60 10.09 12.72
CA PRO A 62 -7.82 8.70 13.08
C PRO A 62 -8.45 7.83 11.99
N ASP A 63 -9.41 8.38 11.24
CA ASP A 63 -10.05 7.69 10.12
C ASP A 63 -9.09 7.42 8.95
N LEU A 64 -8.18 8.35 8.66
CA LEU A 64 -7.12 8.16 7.68
C LEU A 64 -6.10 7.12 8.14
N LEU A 65 -5.79 7.11 9.46
CA LEU A 65 -4.90 6.10 10.03
C LEU A 65 -5.52 4.71 9.99
N GLY A 66 -6.82 4.58 10.30
CA GLY A 66 -7.54 3.32 10.18
C GLY A 66 -7.57 2.78 8.75
N HIS A 67 -7.77 3.67 7.77
CA HIS A 67 -7.65 3.32 6.36
C HIS A 67 -6.22 2.85 6.02
N LYS A 68 -5.18 3.63 6.39
CA LYS A 68 -3.77 3.33 6.13
C LYS A 68 -3.38 1.99 6.74
N ALA A 69 -3.79 1.72 7.98
CA ALA A 69 -3.47 0.47 8.68
C ALA A 69 -3.91 -0.79 7.91
N LEU A 70 -5.06 -0.74 7.25
CA LEU A 70 -5.49 -1.85 6.40
C LEU A 70 -4.86 -1.79 5.01
N ALA A 71 -4.68 -0.59 4.45
CA ALA A 71 -4.21 -0.41 3.07
C ALA A 71 -2.80 -0.96 2.85
N VAL A 72 -1.91 -0.79 3.82
CA VAL A 72 -0.51 -1.27 3.73
C VAL A 72 -0.48 -2.80 3.57
N SER A 73 -1.16 -3.55 4.43
CA SER A 73 -1.23 -5.01 4.32
C SER A 73 -2.02 -5.49 3.09
N LEU A 74 -3.02 -4.73 2.62
CA LEU A 74 -3.70 -5.05 1.36
C LEU A 74 -2.82 -4.82 0.13
N SER A 75 -1.81 -3.95 0.23
CA SER A 75 -0.82 -3.75 -0.83
C SER A 75 0.01 -5.01 -1.06
N ASP A 76 0.46 -5.66 0.01
CA ASP A 76 1.15 -6.95 -0.06
C ASP A 76 0.29 -8.05 -0.68
N ILE A 77 -0.98 -8.14 -0.23
CA ILE A 77 -1.92 -9.10 -0.82
C ILE A 77 -2.10 -8.86 -2.32
N ALA A 78 -2.16 -7.58 -2.73
CA ALA A 78 -2.22 -7.22 -4.15
C ALA A 78 -0.93 -7.59 -4.89
N ALA A 79 0.25 -7.35 -4.30
CA ALA A 79 1.54 -7.70 -4.87
C ALA A 79 1.71 -9.22 -5.07
N MET A 80 1.04 -10.04 -4.27
CA MET A 80 0.99 -11.48 -4.43
C MET A 80 -0.06 -11.97 -5.45
N GLY A 81 -0.80 -11.07 -6.11
CA GLY A 81 -1.86 -11.44 -7.05
C GLY A 81 -3.09 -12.06 -6.38
N ALA A 82 -3.24 -11.89 -5.08
CA ALA A 82 -4.27 -12.53 -4.27
C ALA A 82 -5.48 -11.61 -4.03
N ARG A 83 -6.63 -12.23 -3.80
CA ARG A 83 -7.86 -11.55 -3.41
C ARG A 83 -7.91 -11.43 -1.89
N PRO A 84 -7.93 -10.22 -1.31
CA PRO A 84 -8.10 -10.07 0.13
C PRO A 84 -9.46 -10.61 0.60
N ARG A 85 -9.48 -11.23 1.78
CA ARG A 85 -10.66 -11.85 2.36
C ARG A 85 -10.91 -11.46 3.81
N TRP A 86 -9.85 -11.52 4.60
CA TRP A 86 -9.95 -11.34 6.04
C TRP A 86 -8.83 -10.43 6.53
N ALA A 87 -9.08 -9.82 7.68
CA ALA A 87 -8.05 -9.07 8.40
C ALA A 87 -8.14 -9.38 9.90
N MET A 88 -7.01 -9.24 10.57
CA MET A 88 -6.90 -9.14 12.02
C MET A 88 -6.19 -7.83 12.35
N LEU A 89 -6.46 -7.28 13.54
CA LEU A 89 -5.92 -5.98 13.92
C LEU A 89 -5.62 -5.95 15.42
N SER A 90 -4.34 -5.78 15.78
CA SER A 90 -3.92 -5.58 17.16
C SER A 90 -3.56 -4.12 17.41
N LEU A 91 -4.04 -3.56 18.50
CA LEU A 91 -3.87 -2.15 18.88
C LEU A 91 -3.23 -2.01 20.25
N GLY A 92 -2.08 -1.35 20.30
CA GLY A 92 -1.50 -0.81 21.53
C GLY A 92 -1.86 0.66 21.66
N LEU A 93 -2.60 1.06 22.71
CA LEU A 93 -3.14 2.42 22.84
C LEU A 93 -2.82 3.04 24.19
N PRO A 94 -2.39 4.32 24.24
CA PRO A 94 -2.32 5.10 25.49
C PRO A 94 -3.73 5.37 26.05
N ASN A 95 -3.84 5.57 27.38
CA ASN A 95 -5.12 5.80 28.02
C ASN A 95 -5.88 7.01 27.44
N GLU A 96 -5.19 8.12 27.17
CA GLU A 96 -5.83 9.33 26.63
C GLU A 96 -6.40 9.11 25.21
N VAL A 97 -5.82 8.20 24.43
CA VAL A 97 -6.32 7.80 23.11
C VAL A 97 -7.55 6.92 23.26
N TRP A 98 -7.48 5.94 24.18
CA TRP A 98 -8.58 5.02 24.51
C TRP A 98 -9.84 5.73 24.99
N GLU A 99 -9.70 6.76 25.84
CA GLU A 99 -10.80 7.53 26.41
C GLU A 99 -11.40 8.57 25.45
N SER A 100 -10.80 8.75 24.28
CA SER A 100 -11.24 9.70 23.25
C SER A 100 -12.13 9.06 22.19
N ARG A 101 -12.52 9.85 21.17
CA ARG A 101 -13.21 9.34 19.98
C ARG A 101 -12.28 8.68 18.95
N PHE A 102 -10.96 8.68 19.22
CA PHE A 102 -9.95 8.22 18.29
C PHE A 102 -10.25 6.82 17.76
N VAL A 103 -10.60 5.90 18.66
CA VAL A 103 -10.84 4.49 18.33
C VAL A 103 -12.05 4.33 17.40
N ASP A 104 -13.13 5.07 17.66
CA ASP A 104 -14.34 5.03 16.83
C ASP A 104 -14.05 5.55 15.41
N ASP A 105 -13.36 6.67 15.31
CA ASP A 105 -13.01 7.28 14.03
C ASP A 105 -11.99 6.41 13.26
N PHE A 106 -11.02 5.82 13.95
CA PHE A 106 -10.06 4.87 13.38
C PHE A 106 -10.77 3.67 12.73
N TYR A 107 -11.67 3.01 13.47
CA TYR A 107 -12.41 1.88 12.91
C TYR A 107 -13.37 2.29 11.80
N ALA A 108 -13.90 3.52 11.81
CA ALA A 108 -14.70 4.02 10.69
C ALA A 108 -13.90 4.04 9.38
N GLY A 109 -12.66 4.53 9.41
CA GLY A 109 -11.76 4.52 8.25
C GLY A 109 -11.35 3.11 7.83
N PHE A 110 -10.99 2.26 8.80
CA PHE A 110 -10.66 0.85 8.56
C PHE A 110 -11.81 0.12 7.84
N PHE A 111 -13.02 0.18 8.38
CA PHE A 111 -14.17 -0.50 7.81
C PHE A 111 -14.64 0.10 6.47
N GLN A 112 -14.39 1.38 6.23
CA GLN A 112 -14.67 1.97 4.92
C GLN A 112 -13.84 1.29 3.83
N LEU A 113 -12.55 1.07 4.07
CA LEU A 113 -11.67 0.38 3.13
C LEU A 113 -12.00 -1.12 3.06
N ALA A 114 -12.18 -1.77 4.21
CA ALA A 114 -12.54 -3.18 4.30
C ALA A 114 -13.80 -3.50 3.48
N SER A 115 -14.83 -2.67 3.58
CA SER A 115 -16.08 -2.84 2.82
C SER A 115 -15.87 -2.72 1.32
N ARG A 116 -14.97 -1.83 0.87
CA ARG A 116 -14.67 -1.64 -0.56
C ARG A 116 -14.07 -2.89 -1.19
N TYR A 117 -13.20 -3.59 -0.45
CA TYR A 117 -12.51 -4.79 -0.94
C TYR A 117 -13.15 -6.11 -0.47
N GLY A 118 -14.28 -6.04 0.25
CA GLY A 118 -14.95 -7.24 0.78
C GLY A 118 -14.14 -7.96 1.85
N VAL A 119 -13.33 -7.22 2.60
CA VAL A 119 -12.49 -7.75 3.70
C VAL A 119 -13.33 -7.79 4.98
N THR A 120 -13.27 -8.92 5.68
CA THR A 120 -13.92 -9.10 6.99
C THR A 120 -12.86 -9.07 8.10
N LEU A 121 -13.04 -8.20 9.09
CA LEU A 121 -12.25 -8.25 10.32
C LEU A 121 -12.71 -9.46 11.14
N ILE A 122 -11.79 -10.41 11.40
CA ILE A 122 -12.11 -11.71 12.03
C ILE A 122 -11.55 -11.86 13.43
N GLY A 123 -10.66 -10.97 13.85
CA GLY A 123 -10.01 -11.01 15.16
C GLY A 123 -9.05 -9.85 15.36
N GLY A 124 -8.36 -9.92 16.47
CA GLY A 124 -7.34 -8.93 16.86
C GLY A 124 -7.16 -8.92 18.36
N ASP A 125 -6.42 -7.94 18.83
CA ASP A 125 -6.13 -7.74 20.25
C ASP A 125 -6.12 -6.25 20.58
N VAL A 126 -6.31 -5.90 21.85
CA VAL A 126 -6.14 -4.53 22.33
C VAL A 126 -5.39 -4.53 23.67
N SER A 127 -4.33 -3.74 23.75
CA SER A 127 -3.54 -3.59 24.96
C SER A 127 -3.19 -2.14 25.23
N ARG A 128 -2.86 -1.84 26.49
CA ARG A 128 -2.40 -0.51 26.87
C ARG A 128 -0.92 -0.34 26.58
N THR A 129 -0.56 0.77 25.95
CA THR A 129 0.82 1.24 25.84
C THR A 129 1.04 2.46 26.76
N PRO A 130 2.28 2.77 27.18
CA PRO A 130 2.53 3.91 28.02
C PRO A 130 2.31 5.26 27.33
N GLU A 131 2.74 5.43 26.07
CA GLU A 131 2.76 6.73 25.39
C GLU A 131 2.38 6.70 23.92
N LYS A 132 2.80 5.67 23.17
CA LYS A 132 2.71 5.62 21.71
C LYS A 132 1.66 4.61 21.23
N ILE A 133 1.03 4.93 20.12
CA ILE A 133 0.14 4.01 19.43
C ILE A 133 1.01 3.01 18.65
N VAL A 134 0.64 1.75 18.75
CA VAL A 134 1.21 0.65 17.96
C VAL A 134 0.07 -0.09 17.30
N ILE A 135 0.16 -0.34 16.01
CA ILE A 135 -0.88 -1.01 15.22
C ILE A 135 -0.22 -2.17 14.48
N ASP A 136 -0.72 -3.37 14.67
CA ASP A 136 -0.35 -4.55 13.87
C ASP A 136 -1.56 -4.98 13.05
N SER A 137 -1.44 -4.82 11.72
CA SER A 137 -2.47 -5.17 10.75
C SER A 137 -2.07 -6.44 10.02
N ILE A 138 -2.92 -7.46 10.09
CA ILE A 138 -2.71 -8.73 9.39
C ILE A 138 -3.79 -8.85 8.32
N ALA A 139 -3.39 -9.00 7.07
CA ALA A 139 -4.28 -9.29 5.95
C ALA A 139 -4.13 -10.73 5.48
N ILE A 140 -5.26 -11.36 5.16
CA ILE A 140 -5.30 -12.72 4.65
C ILE A 140 -6.08 -12.71 3.34
N GLY A 141 -5.46 -13.23 2.29
CA GLY A 141 -6.03 -13.34 0.95
C GLY A 141 -6.01 -14.76 0.41
N GLU A 142 -6.59 -14.93 -0.75
CA GLU A 142 -6.62 -16.17 -1.50
C GLU A 142 -6.25 -15.93 -2.95
N CYS A 143 -5.48 -16.83 -3.53
CA CYS A 143 -5.29 -16.93 -4.97
C CYS A 143 -5.61 -18.35 -5.46
N LEU A 144 -5.93 -18.52 -6.74
CA LEU A 144 -6.01 -19.85 -7.33
C LEU A 144 -4.64 -20.52 -7.28
N LEU A 145 -4.61 -21.85 -7.12
CA LEU A 145 -3.36 -22.61 -7.10
C LEU A 145 -2.47 -22.24 -8.29
N GLU A 146 -1.18 -22.04 -8.01
CA GLU A 146 -0.17 -21.65 -8.99
C GLU A 146 -0.46 -20.31 -9.71
N ARG A 147 -1.22 -19.40 -9.07
CA ARG A 147 -1.51 -18.05 -9.58
C ARG A 147 -0.91 -16.93 -8.72
N GLU A 148 -0.29 -17.30 -7.61
CA GLU A 148 0.49 -16.38 -6.81
C GLU A 148 1.62 -15.80 -7.65
N VAL A 149 1.88 -14.53 -7.45
CA VAL A 149 3.00 -13.83 -8.08
C VAL A 149 4.05 -13.55 -7.00
N PHE A 150 5.29 -13.88 -7.31
CA PHE A 150 6.41 -13.70 -6.39
C PHE A 150 7.31 -12.56 -6.85
N ARG A 151 8.24 -12.14 -5.97
CA ARG A 151 9.36 -11.26 -6.33
C ARG A 151 10.36 -11.96 -7.25
N THR A 152 10.35 -13.29 -7.28
CA THR A 152 11.17 -14.13 -8.15
C THR A 152 10.44 -14.45 -9.44
N GLY A 153 11.20 -14.65 -10.52
CA GLY A 153 10.65 -15.13 -11.80
C GLY A 153 10.88 -14.20 -12.99
N ALA A 154 11.37 -12.98 -12.76
CA ALA A 154 11.77 -12.08 -13.83
C ALA A 154 12.94 -12.66 -14.65
N LYS A 155 12.92 -12.43 -15.96
CA LYS A 155 13.93 -12.94 -16.91
C LYS A 155 14.46 -11.81 -17.77
N PRO A 156 15.72 -11.86 -18.21
CA PRO A 156 16.24 -10.90 -19.17
C PRO A 156 15.34 -10.78 -20.40
N GLY A 157 15.04 -9.54 -20.80
CA GLY A 157 14.08 -9.20 -21.85
C GLY A 157 12.66 -8.89 -21.36
N ASP A 158 12.28 -9.29 -20.13
CA ASP A 158 11.00 -8.90 -19.55
C ASP A 158 10.89 -7.38 -19.43
N GLN A 159 9.70 -6.85 -19.68
CA GLN A 159 9.44 -5.42 -19.62
C GLN A 159 8.99 -5.03 -18.21
N ILE A 160 9.52 -3.93 -17.68
CA ILE A 160 9.25 -3.43 -16.33
C ILE A 160 8.12 -2.39 -16.38
N PHE A 161 7.13 -2.58 -15.54
CA PHE A 161 5.97 -1.71 -15.43
C PHE A 161 5.75 -1.24 -13.99
N VAL A 162 5.16 -0.04 -13.87
CA VAL A 162 4.60 0.46 -12.60
C VAL A 162 3.17 0.92 -12.81
N THR A 163 2.34 0.76 -11.79
CA THR A 163 0.98 1.33 -11.75
C THR A 163 1.02 2.78 -11.26
N GLY A 164 0.00 3.56 -11.59
CA GLY A 164 -0.25 4.89 -11.05
C GLY A 164 0.88 5.91 -11.26
N PHE A 165 1.20 6.66 -10.21
CA PHE A 165 2.24 7.69 -10.15
C PHE A 165 3.15 7.45 -8.95
N LEU A 166 4.41 7.85 -9.06
CA LEU A 166 5.43 7.67 -8.02
C LEU A 166 5.90 9.01 -7.45
N GLY A 167 6.23 8.99 -6.15
CA GLY A 167 6.72 10.16 -5.42
C GLY A 167 5.61 11.04 -4.85
N ASP A 168 4.35 10.73 -5.09
CA ASP A 168 3.20 11.49 -4.57
C ASP A 168 3.15 11.42 -3.03
N ALA A 169 3.31 10.22 -2.46
CA ALA A 169 3.32 10.02 -1.01
C ALA A 169 4.48 10.75 -0.35
N ALA A 170 5.69 10.61 -0.89
CA ALA A 170 6.87 11.31 -0.40
C ALA A 170 6.72 12.84 -0.48
N ALA A 171 6.13 13.36 -1.56
CA ALA A 171 5.81 14.80 -1.67
C ALA A 171 4.81 15.22 -0.59
N GLY A 172 3.79 14.40 -0.33
CA GLY A 172 2.82 14.59 0.75
C GLY A 172 3.48 14.64 2.12
N LEU A 173 4.38 13.70 2.42
CA LEU A 173 5.15 13.68 3.67
C LEU A 173 5.97 14.96 3.85
N ARG A 174 6.69 15.42 2.80
CA ARG A 174 7.45 16.69 2.86
C ARG A 174 6.56 17.90 3.10
N LEU A 175 5.31 17.87 2.63
CA LEU A 175 4.33 18.91 2.92
C LEU A 175 3.86 18.87 4.39
N LEU A 176 3.58 17.67 4.94
CA LEU A 176 3.22 17.48 6.36
C LEU A 176 4.34 17.98 7.30
N GLU A 177 5.59 17.61 7.02
CA GLU A 177 6.76 18.05 7.77
C GLU A 177 6.93 19.58 7.79
N ARG A 178 6.48 20.25 6.73
CA ARG A 178 6.48 21.72 6.60
C ARG A 178 5.22 22.38 7.14
N GLY A 179 4.38 21.63 7.84
CA GLY A 179 3.19 22.16 8.53
C GLY A 179 1.93 22.20 7.69
N ALA A 180 1.92 21.63 6.47
CA ALA A 180 0.66 21.47 5.73
C ALA A 180 -0.27 20.49 6.46
N ARG A 181 -1.56 20.77 6.41
CA ARG A 181 -2.60 19.93 7.02
C ARG A 181 -3.80 19.83 6.10
N LEU A 182 -4.47 18.69 6.10
CA LEU A 182 -5.80 18.58 5.51
C LEU A 182 -6.78 19.46 6.29
N PRO A 183 -7.74 20.10 5.61
CA PRO A 183 -8.82 20.81 6.30
C PRO A 183 -9.55 19.83 7.23
N ALA A 184 -9.97 20.31 8.40
CA ALA A 184 -10.84 19.51 9.27
C ALA A 184 -12.08 19.11 8.44
N SER A 185 -12.34 17.80 8.35
CA SER A 185 -13.49 17.30 7.60
C SER A 185 -14.78 17.70 8.32
N ASP A 186 -15.46 18.73 7.83
CA ASP A 186 -16.86 18.97 8.20
C ASP A 186 -17.70 17.88 7.52
N THR A 187 -17.85 16.74 8.19
CA THR A 187 -18.59 15.57 7.68
C THR A 187 -20.09 15.84 7.55
N THR A 188 -20.58 17.02 7.97
CA THR A 188 -22.00 17.36 8.00
C THR A 188 -22.50 18.05 6.73
N LYS A 189 -21.64 18.43 5.79
CA LYS A 189 -22.06 19.13 4.55
C LYS A 189 -21.68 18.35 3.30
N PRO A 190 -22.65 17.95 2.47
CA PRO A 190 -22.38 17.59 1.09
C PRO A 190 -21.98 18.88 0.35
N SER A 191 -20.68 19.09 0.13
CA SER A 191 -20.22 20.26 -0.60
C SER A 191 -20.13 19.96 -2.09
N PRO A 192 -20.85 20.69 -2.96
CA PRO A 192 -20.66 20.63 -4.40
C PRO A 192 -19.30 21.24 -4.85
N GLU A 193 -18.55 21.86 -3.94
CA GLU A 193 -17.25 22.48 -4.22
C GLU A 193 -16.05 21.53 -4.14
N ARG A 194 -16.24 20.25 -3.79
CA ARG A 194 -15.18 19.21 -3.85
C ARG A 194 -14.67 18.87 -5.25
N SER A 195 -15.18 19.55 -6.29
CA SER A 195 -14.79 19.29 -7.68
C SER A 195 -13.39 19.82 -8.07
N ARG A 196 -12.69 20.54 -7.19
CA ARG A 196 -11.28 20.94 -7.38
C ARG A 196 -10.50 20.67 -6.12
N GLU A 197 -10.10 19.41 -5.95
CA GLU A 197 -9.10 19.02 -4.95
C GLU A 197 -7.83 19.87 -5.16
N ARG A 198 -7.38 20.58 -4.11
CA ARG A 198 -6.15 21.35 -4.22
C ARG A 198 -4.97 20.40 -4.44
N PRO A 199 -3.96 20.73 -5.27
CA PRO A 199 -2.79 19.89 -5.49
C PRO A 199 -2.13 19.43 -4.17
N VAL A 200 -2.11 20.30 -3.15
CA VAL A 200 -1.59 19.97 -1.81
C VAL A 200 -2.43 18.89 -1.14
N ASP A 201 -3.76 18.99 -1.15
CA ASP A 201 -4.64 18.01 -0.49
C ASP A 201 -4.53 16.63 -1.13
N HIS A 202 -4.39 16.57 -2.46
CA HIS A 202 -4.14 15.32 -3.18
C HIS A 202 -2.88 14.63 -2.66
N LEU A 203 -1.75 15.34 -2.60
CA LEU A 203 -0.48 14.76 -2.16
C LEU A 203 -0.51 14.37 -0.68
N LEU A 204 -1.16 15.17 0.18
CA LEU A 204 -1.39 14.80 1.58
C LEU A 204 -2.20 13.51 1.69
N LEU A 205 -3.25 13.35 0.89
CA LEU A 205 -4.07 12.14 0.88
C LEU A 205 -3.29 10.93 0.35
N ARG A 206 -2.40 11.10 -0.63
CA ARG A 206 -1.55 9.99 -1.09
C ARG A 206 -0.68 9.43 0.03
N GLN A 207 -0.18 10.27 0.93
CA GLN A 207 0.59 9.86 2.11
C GLN A 207 -0.30 9.31 3.23
N LEU A 208 -1.42 9.97 3.53
CA LEU A 208 -2.24 9.66 4.70
C LEU A 208 -3.30 8.58 4.44
N ARG A 209 -3.66 8.37 3.17
CA ARG A 209 -4.73 7.47 2.74
C ARG A 209 -4.32 6.72 1.46
N PRO A 210 -3.31 5.86 1.52
CA PRO A 210 -2.86 5.09 0.37
C PRO A 210 -3.95 4.17 -0.16
N GLU A 211 -3.96 3.91 -1.47
CA GLU A 211 -4.92 3.04 -2.13
C GLU A 211 -4.21 1.79 -2.66
N PRO A 212 -4.47 0.60 -2.11
CA PRO A 212 -3.84 -0.64 -2.57
C PRO A 212 -4.31 -1.03 -3.97
N ARG A 213 -3.44 -1.61 -4.77
CA ARG A 213 -3.68 -1.91 -6.20
C ARG A 213 -4.29 -3.31 -6.41
N VAL A 214 -5.27 -3.67 -5.59
CA VAL A 214 -5.89 -5.01 -5.58
C VAL A 214 -6.42 -5.42 -6.97
N GLY A 215 -7.09 -4.53 -7.70
CA GLY A 215 -7.61 -4.84 -9.04
C GLY A 215 -6.51 -5.19 -10.04
N TRP A 216 -5.37 -4.47 -10.01
CA TRP A 216 -4.21 -4.79 -10.83
C TRP A 216 -3.57 -6.11 -10.42
N GLY A 217 -3.33 -6.31 -9.11
CA GLY A 217 -2.74 -7.54 -8.59
C GLY A 217 -3.52 -8.78 -9.01
N LEU A 218 -4.84 -8.77 -8.79
CA LEU A 218 -5.73 -9.86 -9.19
C LEU A 218 -5.66 -10.15 -10.70
N LEU A 219 -5.75 -9.12 -11.53
CA LEU A 219 -5.69 -9.28 -12.98
C LEU A 219 -4.38 -9.95 -13.42
N LEU A 220 -3.25 -9.47 -12.87
CA LEU A 220 -1.92 -9.95 -13.23
C LEU A 220 -1.71 -11.41 -12.79
N GLY A 221 -2.15 -11.79 -11.60
CA GLY A 221 -2.10 -13.16 -11.09
C GLY A 221 -3.03 -14.09 -11.85
N GLU A 222 -4.33 -13.77 -11.95
CA GLU A 222 -5.33 -14.60 -12.63
C GLU A 222 -4.97 -14.89 -14.10
N LYS A 223 -4.39 -13.91 -14.79
CA LYS A 223 -3.97 -14.04 -16.19
C LYS A 223 -2.56 -14.59 -16.39
N ARG A 224 -1.77 -14.76 -15.32
CA ARG A 224 -0.35 -15.12 -15.39
C ARG A 224 0.45 -14.17 -16.30
N TRP A 225 0.17 -12.88 -16.24
CA TRP A 225 0.89 -11.90 -17.06
C TRP A 225 2.15 -11.39 -16.38
N ALA A 226 2.13 -11.20 -15.07
CA ALA A 226 3.33 -10.85 -14.34
C ALA A 226 4.27 -12.06 -14.21
N THR A 227 5.56 -11.84 -14.47
CA THR A 227 6.63 -12.82 -14.26
C THR A 227 7.27 -12.66 -12.88
N ALA A 228 7.29 -11.43 -12.33
CA ALA A 228 7.62 -11.11 -10.96
C ALA A 228 6.87 -9.83 -10.55
N MET A 229 6.59 -9.65 -9.26
CA MET A 229 5.87 -8.48 -8.76
C MET A 229 6.26 -8.17 -7.31
N ILE A 230 6.22 -6.88 -6.96
CA ILE A 230 6.38 -6.31 -5.61
C ILE A 230 5.56 -5.03 -5.55
N ASP A 231 5.09 -4.63 -4.38
CA ASP A 231 4.58 -3.26 -4.20
C ASP A 231 5.73 -2.27 -3.94
N ILE A 232 5.46 -0.98 -4.12
CA ILE A 232 6.43 0.08 -3.88
C ILE A 232 6.13 0.70 -2.52
N SER A 233 6.75 0.16 -1.49
CA SER A 233 6.63 0.58 -0.09
C SER A 233 7.83 1.38 0.40
N ASP A 234 9.06 0.96 0.05
CA ASP A 234 10.31 1.64 0.41
C ASP A 234 10.77 2.66 -0.63
N GLY A 235 10.25 2.56 -1.83
CA GLY A 235 10.58 3.40 -2.99
C GLY A 235 11.16 2.60 -4.15
N LEU A 236 10.91 3.08 -5.37
CA LEU A 236 11.24 2.37 -6.60
C LEU A 236 12.69 1.83 -6.65
N SER A 237 13.66 2.62 -6.15
CA SER A 237 15.06 2.18 -6.16
C SER A 237 15.32 0.97 -5.28
N SER A 238 14.71 0.91 -4.10
CA SER A 238 14.85 -0.22 -3.17
C SER A 238 14.09 -1.43 -3.66
N ASP A 239 12.82 -1.26 -4.02
CA ASP A 239 11.92 -2.35 -4.39
C ASP A 239 12.31 -3.00 -5.72
N LEU A 240 12.82 -2.22 -6.71
CA LEU A 240 13.39 -2.77 -7.93
C LEU A 240 14.67 -3.59 -7.66
N ASN A 241 15.54 -3.11 -6.75
CA ASN A 241 16.72 -3.88 -6.35
C ASN A 241 16.33 -5.18 -5.65
N HIS A 242 15.30 -5.17 -4.79
CA HIS A 242 14.77 -6.38 -4.15
C HIS A 242 14.26 -7.39 -5.18
N LEU A 243 13.41 -6.95 -6.11
CA LEU A 243 12.88 -7.80 -7.18
C LEU A 243 14.02 -8.39 -8.05
N CYS A 244 15.00 -7.57 -8.42
CA CYS A 244 16.14 -8.01 -9.22
C CYS A 244 17.02 -9.01 -8.46
N SER A 245 17.27 -8.77 -7.17
CA SER A 245 18.03 -9.67 -6.30
C SER A 245 17.37 -11.03 -6.16
N GLU A 246 16.07 -11.07 -5.87
CA GLU A 246 15.30 -12.29 -5.73
C GLU A 246 15.21 -13.07 -7.06
N SER A 247 15.09 -12.36 -8.17
CA SER A 247 15.05 -12.95 -9.52
C SER A 247 16.44 -13.25 -10.10
N LYS A 248 17.53 -12.80 -9.44
CA LYS A 248 18.94 -12.93 -9.90
C LYS A 248 19.18 -12.33 -11.28
N VAL A 249 18.67 -11.13 -11.49
CA VAL A 249 18.75 -10.38 -12.75
C VAL A 249 19.24 -8.95 -12.52
N GLY A 250 19.52 -8.22 -13.59
CA GLY A 250 19.71 -6.78 -13.58
C GLY A 250 18.52 -6.07 -14.19
N ALA A 251 18.53 -4.74 -14.16
CA ALA A 251 17.50 -3.90 -14.77
C ALA A 251 18.08 -2.64 -15.39
N LEU A 252 17.43 -2.12 -16.42
CA LEU A 252 17.65 -0.78 -16.94
C LEU A 252 16.31 -0.06 -17.05
N ILE A 253 16.12 0.99 -16.26
CA ILE A 253 14.94 1.85 -16.32
C ILE A 253 15.30 3.20 -16.97
N ASP A 254 14.29 3.86 -17.56
CA ASP A 254 14.42 5.17 -18.19
C ASP A 254 13.77 6.22 -17.28
N ALA A 255 14.56 7.17 -16.79
CA ALA A 255 14.11 8.25 -15.92
C ALA A 255 12.95 9.06 -16.55
N SER A 256 12.96 9.23 -17.88
CA SER A 256 11.93 9.99 -18.59
C SER A 256 10.57 9.26 -18.66
N GLN A 257 10.55 7.95 -18.40
CA GLN A 257 9.36 7.14 -18.43
C GLN A 257 8.75 6.94 -17.04
N ILE A 258 9.42 7.36 -15.96
CA ILE A 258 8.87 7.25 -14.61
C ILE A 258 7.65 8.16 -14.49
N PRO A 259 6.47 7.62 -14.16
CA PRO A 259 5.25 8.42 -14.07
C PRO A 259 5.26 9.28 -12.79
N ILE A 260 5.42 10.57 -12.95
CA ILE A 260 5.38 11.58 -11.88
C ILE A 260 4.16 12.49 -12.12
N ASP A 261 3.32 12.65 -11.10
CA ASP A 261 2.16 13.53 -11.22
C ASP A 261 2.60 15.01 -11.38
N THR A 262 1.90 15.73 -12.24
CA THR A 262 2.18 17.16 -12.47
C THR A 262 2.05 18.00 -11.19
N ARG A 263 1.21 17.57 -10.24
CA ARG A 263 1.07 18.23 -8.93
C ARG A 263 2.36 18.18 -8.11
N VAL A 264 3.14 17.09 -8.22
CA VAL A 264 4.47 17.00 -7.60
C VAL A 264 5.39 18.06 -8.20
N THR A 265 5.46 18.15 -9.53
CA THR A 265 6.31 19.14 -10.24
C THR A 265 5.89 20.59 -9.93
N GLU A 266 4.61 20.88 -9.84
CA GLU A 266 4.10 22.21 -9.47
C GLU A 266 4.53 22.67 -8.07
N ILE A 267 4.52 21.73 -7.11
CA ILE A 267 4.87 22.01 -5.71
C ILE A 267 6.37 22.03 -5.50
N THR A 268 7.11 21.11 -6.14
CA THR A 268 8.57 20.98 -6.01
C THR A 268 9.30 22.11 -6.70
N GLY A 269 8.85 22.57 -7.87
CA GLY A 269 9.46 23.69 -8.60
C GLY A 269 9.52 25.00 -7.78
N ARG A 270 8.69 25.14 -6.75
CA ARG A 270 8.69 26.26 -5.81
C ARG A 270 9.54 26.01 -4.55
N ARG A 271 10.09 24.81 -4.34
CA ARG A 271 10.61 24.36 -3.03
C ARG A 271 11.95 23.62 -3.08
N ALA A 272 12.67 23.64 -4.18
CA ALA A 272 13.97 22.99 -4.37
C ALA A 272 13.98 21.47 -4.03
N LEU A 273 12.87 20.78 -4.29
CA LEU A 273 12.80 19.32 -4.22
C LEU A 273 12.88 18.77 -5.64
N ASP A 274 13.62 17.69 -5.84
CA ASP A 274 13.71 17.01 -7.13
C ASP A 274 12.58 15.97 -7.26
N PRO A 275 11.62 16.14 -8.20
CA PRO A 275 10.54 15.18 -8.41
C PRO A 275 11.02 13.76 -8.71
N LEU A 276 12.10 13.63 -9.49
CA LEU A 276 12.66 12.32 -9.80
C LEU A 276 13.23 11.63 -8.55
N MET A 277 13.91 12.36 -7.68
CA MET A 277 14.41 11.81 -6.42
C MET A 277 13.26 11.37 -5.48
N LEU A 278 12.15 12.10 -5.46
CA LEU A 278 10.96 11.68 -4.71
C LEU A 278 10.36 10.38 -5.28
N ALA A 279 10.29 10.25 -6.61
CA ALA A 279 9.76 9.06 -7.26
C ALA A 279 10.70 7.85 -7.15
N LEU A 280 12.02 8.06 -7.11
CA LEU A 280 12.99 6.98 -6.99
C LEU A 280 13.16 6.45 -5.57
N HIS A 281 13.20 7.36 -4.59
CA HIS A 281 13.61 7.05 -3.22
C HIS A 281 12.50 7.34 -2.19
N GLY A 282 11.37 7.87 -2.61
CA GLY A 282 10.22 8.08 -1.74
C GLY A 282 9.46 6.79 -1.53
N GLY A 283 9.18 6.46 -0.28
CA GLY A 283 8.35 5.31 0.08
C GLY A 283 6.86 5.63 0.12
N GLU A 284 6.09 4.59 0.44
CA GLU A 284 4.66 4.63 0.73
C GLU A 284 3.74 5.01 -0.46
N ASP A 285 4.21 4.85 -1.70
CA ASP A 285 3.35 5.03 -2.87
C ASP A 285 2.33 3.89 -3.02
N PHE A 286 2.65 2.68 -2.54
CA PHE A 286 1.82 1.46 -2.60
C PHE A 286 1.27 1.20 -4.00
N GLU A 287 2.09 1.51 -5.00
CA GLU A 287 1.89 1.11 -6.39
C GLU A 287 2.51 -0.27 -6.63
N LEU A 288 2.13 -0.96 -7.69
CA LEU A 288 2.77 -2.22 -8.07
C LEU A 288 3.90 -2.00 -9.06
N LEU A 289 5.05 -2.59 -8.77
CA LEU A 289 6.18 -2.78 -9.68
C LEU A 289 6.18 -4.24 -10.13
N PHE A 290 6.12 -4.48 -11.44
CA PHE A 290 6.09 -5.84 -11.95
C PHE A 290 6.77 -5.98 -13.30
N THR A 291 7.09 -7.22 -13.66
CA THR A 291 7.72 -7.59 -14.93
C THR A 291 6.79 -8.45 -15.76
N VAL A 292 6.87 -8.32 -17.08
CA VAL A 292 6.01 -9.01 -18.03
C VAL A 292 6.83 -9.48 -19.21
N ASN A 293 6.63 -10.76 -19.61
CA ASN A 293 7.20 -11.28 -20.84
C ASN A 293 6.73 -10.44 -22.05
N PRO A 294 7.62 -10.07 -23.00
CA PRO A 294 7.27 -9.25 -24.16
C PRO A 294 6.05 -9.73 -24.93
N GLU A 295 5.81 -11.04 -25.02
CA GLU A 295 4.66 -11.64 -25.70
C GLU A 295 3.31 -11.27 -25.08
N ASN A 296 3.29 -10.91 -23.79
CA ASN A 296 2.09 -10.55 -23.06
C ASN A 296 1.84 -9.04 -23.00
N VAL A 297 2.82 -8.23 -23.33
CA VAL A 297 2.74 -6.74 -23.21
C VAL A 297 1.53 -6.16 -23.95
N ALA A 298 1.27 -6.66 -25.18
CA ALA A 298 0.14 -6.18 -25.98
C ALA A 298 -1.24 -6.54 -25.41
N ARG A 299 -1.30 -7.44 -24.42
CA ARG A 299 -2.54 -7.86 -23.74
C ARG A 299 -2.88 -7.02 -22.52
N LEU A 300 -1.91 -6.26 -22.01
CA LEU A 300 -2.09 -5.43 -20.82
C LEU A 300 -3.07 -4.29 -21.11
N PRO A 301 -4.10 -4.10 -20.28
CA PRO A 301 -4.96 -2.92 -20.37
C PRO A 301 -4.17 -1.67 -19.97
N LYS A 302 -4.55 -0.53 -20.52
CA LYS A 302 -3.95 0.76 -20.15
C LYS A 302 -4.34 1.23 -18.76
N ARG A 303 -5.48 0.75 -18.23
CA ARG A 303 -6.01 1.11 -16.91
C ARG A 303 -6.83 -0.03 -16.32
N VAL A 304 -6.76 -0.17 -14.99
CA VAL A 304 -7.64 -1.02 -14.17
C VAL A 304 -8.12 -0.15 -13.00
N ASP A 305 -9.40 -0.12 -12.72
CA ASP A 305 -10.03 0.69 -11.68
C ASP A 305 -9.60 2.18 -11.70
N GLY A 306 -9.42 2.73 -12.89
CA GLY A 306 -8.97 4.11 -13.10
C GLY A 306 -7.46 4.33 -12.93
N VAL A 307 -6.70 3.34 -12.46
CA VAL A 307 -5.24 3.42 -12.26
C VAL A 307 -4.51 3.08 -13.56
N SER A 308 -3.64 4.00 -14.01
CA SER A 308 -2.85 3.84 -15.23
C SER A 308 -1.70 2.86 -15.07
N LEU A 309 -1.19 2.40 -16.20
CA LEU A 309 -0.01 1.55 -16.31
C LEU A 309 1.06 2.23 -17.14
N THR A 310 2.30 2.22 -16.66
CA THR A 310 3.44 2.80 -17.37
C THR A 310 4.59 1.81 -17.46
N ARG A 311 5.10 1.59 -18.67
CA ARG A 311 6.36 0.87 -18.87
C ARG A 311 7.51 1.80 -18.57
N ILE A 312 8.43 1.36 -17.69
CA ILE A 312 9.57 2.18 -17.26
C ILE A 312 10.95 1.60 -17.65
N GLY A 313 11.01 0.36 -18.13
CA GLY A 313 12.31 -0.25 -18.43
C GLY A 313 12.22 -1.69 -18.89
N GLU A 314 13.37 -2.38 -18.75
CA GLU A 314 13.57 -3.76 -19.16
C GLU A 314 14.53 -4.49 -18.22
N ILE A 315 14.25 -5.76 -17.96
CA ILE A 315 15.13 -6.66 -17.19
C ILE A 315 16.35 -7.05 -18.05
N LYS A 316 17.50 -7.03 -17.43
CA LYS A 316 18.81 -7.34 -18.04
C LYS A 316 19.45 -8.53 -17.35
N GLU A 317 20.55 -9.03 -17.93
CA GLU A 317 21.40 -10.02 -17.29
C GLU A 317 21.93 -9.49 -15.94
N ALA A 318 22.13 -10.37 -14.95
CA ALA A 318 22.60 -10.01 -13.61
C ALA A 318 23.86 -9.16 -13.61
N ALA A 319 24.81 -9.43 -14.53
CA ALA A 319 26.06 -8.68 -14.66
C ALA A 319 25.85 -7.19 -15.00
N ALA A 320 24.66 -6.82 -15.50
CA ALA A 320 24.34 -5.42 -15.77
C ALA A 320 24.11 -4.60 -14.50
N GLY A 321 23.72 -5.25 -13.37
CA GLY A 321 23.24 -4.55 -12.19
C GLY A 321 21.93 -3.81 -12.42
N VAL A 322 21.47 -3.07 -11.43
CA VAL A 322 20.27 -2.21 -11.54
C VAL A 322 20.74 -0.81 -11.93
N ARG A 323 20.26 -0.31 -13.08
CA ARG A 323 20.70 0.97 -13.64
C ARG A 323 19.54 1.82 -14.10
N ILE A 324 19.79 3.14 -14.14
CA ILE A 324 18.85 4.13 -14.67
C ILE A 324 19.54 4.94 -15.80
N ALA A 325 18.79 5.23 -16.85
CA ALA A 325 19.20 6.07 -17.96
C ALA A 325 18.46 7.41 -17.93
N GLU A 326 19.16 8.51 -18.17
CA GLU A 326 18.62 9.84 -18.40
C GLU A 326 19.30 10.47 -19.62
N GLY A 327 18.62 10.51 -20.74
CA GLY A 327 19.21 10.86 -22.02
C GLY A 327 20.34 9.91 -22.39
N SER A 328 21.57 10.42 -22.54
CA SER A 328 22.77 9.63 -22.87
C SER A 328 23.56 9.13 -21.65
N LYS A 329 23.15 9.50 -20.45
CA LYS A 329 23.81 9.10 -19.20
C LYS A 329 23.17 7.85 -18.65
N ILE A 330 23.98 6.92 -18.17
CA ILE A 330 23.54 5.71 -17.46
C ILE A 330 24.39 5.57 -16.20
N TRP A 331 23.74 5.32 -15.05
CA TRP A 331 24.43 5.08 -13.78
C TRP A 331 23.74 3.98 -12.97
N ASN A 332 24.43 3.47 -11.96
CA ASN A 332 23.86 2.50 -11.04
C ASN A 332 22.74 3.14 -10.22
N LEU A 333 21.64 2.44 -10.08
CA LEU A 333 20.53 2.82 -9.20
C LEU A 333 20.68 2.09 -7.88
N GLU A 334 21.36 2.72 -6.94
CA GLU A 334 21.54 2.18 -5.59
C GLU A 334 20.24 2.30 -4.78
N PRO A 335 19.96 1.33 -3.87
CA PRO A 335 18.84 1.43 -2.94
C PRO A 335 18.96 2.69 -2.07
N GLY A 336 18.04 3.63 -2.22
CA GLY A 336 18.01 4.91 -1.50
C GLY A 336 16.73 5.15 -0.72
N GLY A 337 15.85 4.16 -0.65
CA GLY A 337 14.57 4.24 0.03
C GLY A 337 14.66 4.14 1.56
N TRP A 338 13.48 4.01 2.18
CA TRP A 338 13.36 3.93 3.62
C TRP A 338 14.05 2.69 4.21
N GLN A 339 14.65 2.82 5.38
CA GLN A 339 15.21 1.71 6.16
C GLN A 339 15.09 2.02 7.65
N HIS A 340 14.41 1.14 8.42
CA HIS A 340 14.14 1.34 9.85
C HIS A 340 15.38 1.45 10.75
N PHE A 341 16.50 0.81 10.41
CA PHE A 341 17.68 0.70 11.27
C PHE A 341 18.94 1.33 10.63
N LYS A 342 18.77 2.26 9.69
CA LYS A 342 19.87 3.14 9.28
C LYS A 342 20.04 4.25 10.32
N GLY A 343 21.09 4.16 11.13
CA GLY A 343 21.59 5.22 12.00
C GLY A 343 22.46 6.22 11.25
#